data_803536b6473da4075f24d55ac4911d09
#
_entry.id   803536b6473da4075f24d55ac4911d09
#
_cell.length_a   1.000
_cell.length_b   1.000
_cell.length_c   1.000
_cell.angle_alpha   90.00
_cell.angle_beta   90.00
_cell.angle_gamma   90.00
#
_symmetry.space_group_name_H-M   'P 1'
#
loop_
_entity.id
_entity.type
_entity.pdbx_description
1 polymer ?
#
loop_
_entity_poly.entity_id
_entity_poly.type
_entity_poly.pdbx_seq_one_letter_code
_entity_poly.pdbx_strand_id
1 'polypeptide(L)'
;MRARFSLCFLFAVTCFARAESSLQHWTELGRLEGEVVAWEGEGWSDGRTIRLAGVSFPSSKSIFQVIDNPPENRRSLSSALAAAGAVAGSNGGYFHKDFTPLGLTVSRGETIHRFERARLLSGLLVVRHGRIELVRSGKFKSGSDVQQALQAGPWLVEKGAPVAGLDDTRSARRTIVANDGKGQWALIATSSITLADASRLLCAKGIIGPLKIANALNLDGGSSTALQAGLPPEILIEIAALGPVRNYLTVAPRRP
;
A
#
# COMPACT_ATOMS: atom_id res chain seq x y z
N MET A 1 -11.40 -17.70 -70.38
CA MET A 1 -10.41 -17.54 -69.32
C MET A 1 -10.80 -16.40 -68.41
N ARG A 2 -11.26 -16.67 -67.19
CA ARG A 2 -11.61 -15.64 -66.17
C ARG A 2 -10.59 -15.72 -65.08
N ALA A 3 -9.72 -14.68 -64.97
CA ALA A 3 -8.72 -14.57 -63.91
C ALA A 3 -9.44 -14.14 -62.61
N ARG A 4 -9.30 -14.93 -61.54
CA ARG A 4 -9.73 -14.60 -60.18
C ARG A 4 -8.55 -13.91 -59.50
N PHE A 5 -8.69 -12.63 -59.20
CA PHE A 5 -7.79 -11.91 -58.28
C PHE A 5 -8.24 -12.18 -56.84
N SER A 6 -7.37 -12.88 -56.12
CA SER A 6 -7.53 -13.11 -54.68
C SER A 6 -6.84 -11.96 -53.92
N LEU A 7 -7.62 -11.11 -53.28
CA LEU A 7 -7.13 -10.01 -52.49
C LEU A 7 -6.83 -10.53 -51.07
N CYS A 8 -5.54 -10.74 -50.75
CA CYS A 8 -5.11 -11.06 -49.40
C CYS A 8 -5.10 -9.75 -48.57
N PHE A 9 -6.04 -9.66 -47.64
CA PHE A 9 -5.97 -8.62 -46.58
C PHE A 9 -4.95 -9.04 -45.54
N LEU A 10 -3.79 -8.36 -45.52
CA LEU A 10 -2.82 -8.43 -44.42
C LEU A 10 -3.37 -7.61 -43.23
N PHE A 11 -3.87 -8.27 -42.21
CA PHE A 11 -4.15 -7.63 -40.93
C PHE A 11 -2.81 -7.37 -40.25
N ALA A 12 -2.36 -6.12 -40.28
CA ALA A 12 -1.25 -5.66 -39.44
C ALA A 12 -1.75 -5.58 -37.99
N VAL A 13 -1.41 -6.57 -37.19
CA VAL A 13 -1.56 -6.52 -35.73
C VAL A 13 -0.53 -5.53 -35.21
N THR A 14 -0.93 -4.30 -35.03
CA THR A 14 -0.11 -3.31 -34.30
C THR A 14 -0.08 -3.71 -32.83
N CYS A 15 0.96 -4.44 -32.45
CA CYS A 15 1.29 -4.69 -31.07
C CYS A 15 1.77 -3.34 -30.49
N PHE A 16 0.90 -2.62 -29.81
CA PHE A 16 1.30 -1.49 -28.99
C PHE A 16 2.17 -2.03 -27.86
N ALA A 17 3.47 -1.95 -28.00
CA ALA A 17 4.39 -2.17 -26.90
C ALA A 17 4.06 -1.14 -25.81
N ARG A 18 3.41 -1.61 -24.74
CA ARG A 18 3.11 -0.77 -23.58
C ARG A 18 4.43 -0.37 -22.95
N ALA A 19 4.62 0.93 -22.71
CA ALA A 19 5.87 1.45 -22.17
C ALA A 19 6.25 0.70 -20.87
N GLU A 20 7.49 0.22 -20.82
CA GLU A 20 8.00 -0.58 -19.70
C GLU A 20 8.05 0.29 -18.44
N SER A 21 7.45 -0.17 -17.34
CA SER A 21 7.55 0.51 -16.05
C SER A 21 8.96 0.31 -15.50
N SER A 22 9.62 1.38 -15.07
CA SER A 22 10.96 1.34 -14.49
C SER A 22 11.04 2.23 -13.26
N LEU A 23 11.81 1.82 -12.27
CA LEU A 23 12.26 2.68 -11.19
C LEU A 23 13.49 3.45 -11.68
N GLN A 24 13.53 4.77 -11.46
CA GLN A 24 14.63 5.62 -11.90
C GLN A 24 15.67 5.81 -10.79
N HIS A 25 15.25 6.29 -9.66
CA HIS A 25 16.12 6.46 -8.49
C HIS A 25 15.29 6.52 -7.20
N TRP A 26 15.95 6.35 -6.08
CA TRP A 26 15.41 6.65 -4.75
C TRP A 26 16.51 7.24 -3.86
N THR A 27 16.08 8.02 -2.86
CA THR A 27 16.97 8.69 -1.91
C THR A 27 16.49 8.44 -0.50
N GLU A 28 17.40 8.07 0.40
CA GLU A 28 17.13 8.01 1.85
C GLU A 28 17.06 9.44 2.38
N LEU A 29 15.96 9.78 3.06
CA LEU A 29 15.75 11.08 3.69
C LEU A 29 16.24 11.10 5.14
N GLY A 30 16.26 9.94 5.80
CA GLY A 30 16.71 9.79 7.17
C GLY A 30 16.21 8.51 7.83
N ARG A 31 16.63 8.33 9.09
CA ARG A 31 16.30 7.17 9.89
C ARG A 31 15.62 7.59 11.18
N LEU A 32 14.59 6.83 11.56
CA LEU A 32 13.82 6.99 12.78
C LEU A 32 14.05 5.79 13.70
N GLU A 33 13.57 5.90 14.93
CA GLU A 33 13.62 4.81 15.90
C GLU A 33 13.02 3.51 15.35
N GLY A 34 13.52 2.36 15.79
CA GLY A 34 13.08 1.05 15.31
C GLY A 34 13.60 0.69 13.92
N GLU A 35 14.71 1.29 13.50
CA GLU A 35 15.34 1.11 12.18
C GLU A 35 14.38 1.44 11.02
N VAL A 36 13.48 2.41 11.23
CA VAL A 36 12.58 2.90 10.18
C VAL A 36 13.33 3.87 9.29
N VAL A 37 13.44 3.55 8.01
CA VAL A 37 14.07 4.37 6.97
C VAL A 37 13.00 5.13 6.21
N ALA A 38 13.06 6.46 6.20
CA ALA A 38 12.24 7.31 5.37
C ALA A 38 12.95 7.54 4.03
N TRP A 39 12.21 7.44 2.91
CA TRP A 39 12.76 7.57 1.57
C TRP A 39 11.76 8.16 0.59
N GLU A 40 12.26 8.74 -0.48
CA GLU A 40 11.50 9.13 -1.66
C GLU A 40 12.13 8.58 -2.93
N GLY A 41 11.38 8.54 -4.02
CA GLY A 41 11.88 8.05 -5.29
C GLY A 41 10.96 8.39 -6.45
N GLU A 42 11.46 8.13 -7.64
CA GLU A 42 10.74 8.32 -8.89
C GLU A 42 10.77 7.04 -9.71
N GLY A 43 9.67 6.77 -10.36
CA GLY A 43 9.53 5.73 -11.35
C GLY A 43 8.88 6.28 -12.62
N TRP A 44 8.98 5.50 -13.69
CA TRP A 44 8.36 5.80 -14.97
C TRP A 44 7.28 4.78 -15.28
N SER A 45 6.11 5.22 -15.67
CA SER A 45 5.03 4.33 -16.10
C SER A 45 4.11 5.06 -17.06
N ASP A 46 3.78 4.40 -18.17
CA ASP A 46 2.83 4.91 -19.18
C ASP A 46 3.11 6.36 -19.61
N GLY A 47 4.38 6.66 -19.94
CA GLY A 47 4.78 7.99 -20.43
C GLY A 47 4.86 9.08 -19.36
N ARG A 48 4.78 8.74 -18.05
CA ARG A 48 4.73 9.71 -16.95
C ARG A 48 5.68 9.35 -15.82
N THR A 49 6.24 10.38 -15.19
CA THR A 49 6.96 10.23 -13.92
C THR A 49 5.97 10.01 -12.78
N ILE A 50 6.21 8.95 -12.01
CA ILE A 50 5.46 8.62 -10.80
C ILE A 50 6.37 8.88 -9.62
N ARG A 51 5.96 9.80 -8.74
CA ARG A 51 6.65 10.06 -7.47
C ARG A 51 6.17 9.06 -6.43
N LEU A 52 7.13 8.56 -5.66
CA LEU A 52 6.91 7.65 -4.54
C LEU A 52 7.57 8.26 -3.31
N ALA A 53 6.92 8.08 -2.17
CA ALA A 53 7.52 8.30 -0.87
C ALA A 53 7.17 7.12 0.02
N GLY A 54 8.04 6.74 0.92
CA GLY A 54 7.78 5.58 1.75
C GLY A 54 8.61 5.53 3.02
N VAL A 55 8.20 4.63 3.89
CA VAL A 55 9.00 4.17 5.01
C VAL A 55 9.20 2.67 4.90
N SER A 56 10.37 2.19 5.28
CA SER A 56 10.68 0.77 5.34
C SER A 56 11.35 0.42 6.64
N PHE A 57 11.11 -0.81 7.12
CA PHE A 57 11.62 -1.26 8.40
C PHE A 57 11.69 -2.79 8.49
N PRO A 58 12.61 -3.33 9.30
CA PRO A 58 12.63 -4.75 9.64
C PRO A 58 11.57 -5.06 10.70
N SER A 59 10.78 -6.12 10.48
CA SER A 59 9.74 -6.55 11.42
C SER A 59 10.31 -7.05 12.77
N SER A 60 11.61 -7.27 12.87
CA SER A 60 12.31 -7.54 14.12
C SER A 60 12.47 -6.31 15.03
N LYS A 61 12.40 -5.09 14.47
CA LYS A 61 12.63 -3.82 15.17
C LYS A 61 11.40 -2.94 15.29
N SER A 62 10.47 -3.07 14.34
CA SER A 62 9.23 -2.29 14.35
C SER A 62 8.02 -3.17 14.00
N ILE A 63 6.82 -2.66 14.29
CA ILE A 63 5.58 -3.39 14.12
C ILE A 63 4.48 -2.44 13.64
N PHE A 64 3.53 -2.98 12.89
CA PHE A 64 2.32 -2.25 12.52
C PHE A 64 1.30 -2.22 13.66
N GLN A 65 0.62 -1.07 13.79
CA GLN A 65 -0.55 -0.89 14.64
C GLN A 65 -1.67 -0.26 13.80
N VAL A 66 -2.89 -0.73 13.99
CA VAL A 66 -4.10 -0.11 13.43
C VAL A 66 -4.67 0.83 14.47
N ILE A 67 -4.85 2.08 14.10
CA ILE A 67 -5.44 3.12 14.96
C ILE A 67 -6.82 3.48 14.40
N ASP A 68 -7.84 3.25 15.21
CA ASP A 68 -9.18 3.68 14.88
C ASP A 68 -9.31 5.21 14.97
N ASN A 69 -10.04 5.81 14.04
CA ASN A 69 -10.20 7.27 13.96
C ASN A 69 -11.67 7.62 13.68
N PRO A 70 -12.57 7.31 14.62
CA PRO A 70 -14.01 7.50 14.45
C PRO A 70 -14.38 8.99 14.36
N PRO A 71 -15.52 9.33 13.74
CA PRO A 71 -15.95 10.72 13.51
C PRO A 71 -16.00 11.59 14.76
N GLU A 72 -16.44 11.02 15.87
CA GLU A 72 -16.61 11.69 17.15
C GLU A 72 -15.29 12.02 17.88
N ASN A 73 -14.18 11.40 17.45
CA ASN A 73 -12.87 11.60 18.07
C ASN A 73 -11.76 11.62 17.00
N ARG A 74 -11.95 12.38 15.95
CA ARG A 74 -10.98 12.49 14.85
C ARG A 74 -9.68 13.12 15.30
N ARG A 75 -8.60 12.50 14.87
CA ARG A 75 -7.22 12.98 15.07
C ARG A 75 -6.53 13.16 13.74
N SER A 76 -5.56 14.05 13.68
CA SER A 76 -4.59 14.09 12.58
C SER A 76 -3.69 12.85 12.63
N LEU A 77 -3.05 12.52 11.52
CA LEU A 77 -2.06 11.43 11.49
C LEU A 77 -0.95 11.68 12.51
N SER A 78 -0.43 12.90 12.59
CA SER A 78 0.60 13.28 13.56
C SER A 78 0.17 13.03 15.01
N SER A 79 -1.06 13.44 15.38
CA SER A 79 -1.60 13.18 16.72
C SER A 79 -1.80 11.69 16.99
N ALA A 80 -2.20 10.91 15.98
CA ALA A 80 -2.36 9.47 16.08
C ALA A 80 -1.01 8.76 16.27
N LEU A 81 0.04 9.19 15.56
CA LEU A 81 1.40 8.68 15.73
C LEU A 81 1.91 8.95 17.15
N ALA A 82 1.81 10.18 17.62
CA ALA A 82 2.25 10.54 18.97
C ALA A 82 1.55 9.73 20.06
N ALA A 83 0.23 9.60 19.98
CA ALA A 83 -0.58 8.83 20.94
C ALA A 83 -0.29 7.31 20.89
N ALA A 84 0.15 6.79 19.75
CA ALA A 84 0.49 5.37 19.57
C ALA A 84 1.96 5.05 19.90
N GLY A 85 2.81 6.04 20.17
CA GLY A 85 4.25 5.86 20.27
C GLY A 85 4.85 5.37 18.94
N ALA A 86 4.27 5.79 17.83
CA ALA A 86 4.68 5.42 16.48
C ALA A 86 5.53 6.53 15.86
N VAL A 87 6.45 6.14 15.00
CA VAL A 87 7.39 7.07 14.35
C VAL A 87 7.02 7.36 12.90
N ALA A 88 6.15 6.54 12.31
CA ALA A 88 5.64 6.73 10.95
C ALA A 88 4.24 6.12 10.80
N GLY A 89 3.54 6.48 9.74
CA GLY A 89 2.24 5.90 9.43
C GLY A 89 1.59 6.49 8.20
N SER A 90 0.49 5.86 7.80
CA SER A 90 -0.33 6.28 6.65
C SER A 90 -1.81 6.19 6.99
N ASN A 91 -2.67 6.65 6.07
CA ASN A 91 -4.07 6.22 6.08
C ASN A 91 -4.16 4.70 5.98
N GLY A 92 -5.23 4.11 6.47
CA GLY A 92 -5.45 2.67 6.47
C GLY A 92 -6.44 2.20 5.40
N GLY A 93 -7.45 1.44 5.84
CA GLY A 93 -8.44 0.80 4.99
C GLY A 93 -9.58 1.70 4.55
N TYR A 94 -10.42 1.15 3.69
CA TYR A 94 -11.61 1.79 3.15
C TYR A 94 -12.69 2.00 4.21
N PHE A 95 -13.64 2.87 3.91
CA PHE A 95 -14.80 3.15 4.75
C PHE A 95 -16.01 3.58 3.90
N HIS A 96 -17.19 3.43 4.46
CA HIS A 96 -18.44 3.85 3.87
C HIS A 96 -18.66 5.36 4.02
N LYS A 97 -19.69 5.89 3.35
CA LYS A 97 -20.04 7.32 3.44
C LYS A 97 -20.46 7.76 4.85
N ASP A 98 -20.96 6.83 5.65
CA ASP A 98 -21.31 7.01 7.07
C ASP A 98 -20.13 6.83 8.02
N PHE A 99 -18.90 6.70 7.46
CA PHE A 99 -17.66 6.47 8.20
C PHE A 99 -17.52 5.11 8.89
N THR A 100 -18.42 4.16 8.69
CA THR A 100 -18.13 2.79 9.12
C THR A 100 -16.97 2.21 8.32
N PRO A 101 -16.01 1.47 8.93
CA PRO A 101 -14.96 0.80 8.18
C PRO A 101 -15.54 -0.18 7.16
N LEU A 102 -14.90 -0.34 6.02
CA LEU A 102 -15.22 -1.36 5.03
C LEU A 102 -14.24 -2.53 5.20
N GLY A 103 -14.75 -3.67 5.68
CA GLY A 103 -13.97 -4.86 5.96
C GLY A 103 -13.37 -4.92 7.35
N LEU A 104 -12.75 -6.06 7.67
CA LEU A 104 -12.21 -6.33 9.00
C LEU A 104 -11.22 -5.27 9.44
N THR A 105 -11.51 -4.68 10.59
CA THR A 105 -10.63 -3.77 11.29
C THR A 105 -10.48 -4.25 12.73
N VAL A 106 -9.26 -4.61 13.14
CA VAL A 106 -8.94 -4.97 14.52
C VAL A 106 -7.84 -4.05 15.02
N SER A 107 -8.06 -3.42 16.16
CA SER A 107 -7.11 -2.56 16.84
C SER A 107 -6.88 -3.08 18.26
N ARG A 108 -5.64 -3.38 18.62
CA ARG A 108 -5.25 -3.87 19.95
C ARG A 108 -6.07 -5.09 20.45
N GLY A 109 -6.41 -5.99 19.53
CA GLY A 109 -7.23 -7.18 19.83
C GLY A 109 -8.74 -6.92 19.84
N GLU A 110 -9.17 -5.66 19.77
CA GLU A 110 -10.59 -5.31 19.69
C GLU A 110 -11.05 -5.27 18.23
N THR A 111 -12.15 -5.96 17.91
CA THR A 111 -12.76 -5.95 16.57
C THR A 111 -13.64 -4.72 16.43
N ILE A 112 -13.15 -3.72 15.70
CA ILE A 112 -13.88 -2.49 15.37
C ILE A 112 -14.93 -2.73 14.29
N HIS A 113 -14.59 -3.55 13.29
CA HIS A 113 -15.50 -3.92 12.22
C HIS A 113 -15.23 -5.36 11.76
N ARG A 114 -16.31 -6.04 11.35
CA ARG A 114 -16.28 -7.45 10.95
C ARG A 114 -15.60 -7.69 9.59
N PHE A 115 -15.23 -8.93 9.35
CA PHE A 115 -14.77 -9.39 8.04
C PHE A 115 -15.87 -9.29 6.99
N GLU A 116 -15.55 -8.79 5.81
CA GLU A 116 -16.46 -8.70 4.69
C GLU A 116 -15.93 -9.44 3.45
N ARG A 117 -16.87 -9.98 2.68
CA ARG A 117 -16.57 -10.61 1.39
C ARG A 117 -16.91 -9.64 0.27
N ALA A 118 -15.89 -8.99 -0.28
CA ALA A 118 -16.02 -8.11 -1.43
C ALA A 118 -14.81 -8.27 -2.35
N ARG A 119 -15.03 -8.11 -3.65
CA ARG A 119 -13.94 -8.23 -4.66
C ARG A 119 -12.79 -7.25 -4.39
N LEU A 120 -13.12 -6.04 -3.94
CA LEU A 120 -12.13 -5.04 -3.56
C LEU A 120 -11.26 -5.51 -2.40
N LEU A 121 -11.85 -6.14 -1.39
CA LEU A 121 -11.20 -6.53 -0.13
C LEU A 121 -10.47 -7.88 -0.29
N SER A 122 -9.48 -7.94 -1.16
CA SER A 122 -8.83 -9.19 -1.55
C SER A 122 -7.72 -9.66 -0.61
N GLY A 123 -7.35 -8.85 0.40
CA GLY A 123 -6.28 -9.18 1.34
C GLY A 123 -6.43 -8.50 2.70
N LEU A 124 -5.58 -8.92 3.61
CA LEU A 124 -5.46 -8.35 4.95
C LEU A 124 -3.99 -8.17 5.32
N LEU A 125 -3.70 -7.06 5.97
CA LEU A 125 -2.57 -6.97 6.88
C LEU A 125 -3.03 -7.50 8.23
N VAL A 126 -2.24 -8.40 8.84
CA VAL A 126 -2.56 -9.01 10.14
C VAL A 126 -1.32 -9.00 11.02
N VAL A 127 -1.51 -8.73 12.30
CA VAL A 127 -0.49 -8.95 13.34
C VAL A 127 -1.00 -9.98 14.33
N ARG A 128 -0.26 -11.08 14.49
CA ARG A 128 -0.53 -12.17 15.43
C ARG A 128 0.74 -12.54 16.18
N HIS A 129 0.68 -12.71 17.50
CA HIS A 129 1.83 -13.08 18.31
C HIS A 129 3.09 -12.26 17.95
N GLY A 130 2.88 -10.96 17.68
CA GLY A 130 3.94 -10.05 17.26
C GLY A 130 4.50 -10.27 15.85
N ARG A 131 3.95 -11.17 15.04
CA ARG A 131 4.32 -11.37 13.63
C ARG A 131 3.41 -10.60 12.70
N ILE A 132 3.99 -10.01 11.67
CA ILE A 132 3.26 -9.28 10.63
C ILE A 132 3.07 -10.19 9.43
N GLU A 133 1.86 -10.25 8.89
CA GLU A 133 1.52 -11.08 7.74
C GLU A 133 0.66 -10.30 6.73
N LEU A 134 0.88 -10.52 5.43
CA LEU A 134 -0.11 -10.24 4.39
C LEU A 134 -0.80 -11.53 4.01
N VAL A 135 -2.12 -11.56 4.11
CA VAL A 135 -2.94 -12.77 3.90
C VAL A 135 -4.03 -12.49 2.87
N ARG A 136 -4.20 -13.39 1.89
CA ARG A 136 -5.36 -13.34 0.99
C ARG A 136 -6.66 -13.51 1.77
N SER A 137 -7.71 -12.72 1.48
CA SER A 137 -8.99 -12.79 2.21
C SER A 137 -9.56 -14.21 2.25
N GLY A 138 -9.43 -14.98 1.16
CA GLY A 138 -9.88 -16.38 1.12
C GLY A 138 -9.07 -17.36 1.96
N LYS A 139 -7.90 -16.95 2.46
CA LYS A 139 -7.04 -17.77 3.34
C LYS A 139 -7.02 -17.28 4.79
N PHE A 140 -7.68 -16.16 5.06
CA PHE A 140 -7.74 -15.59 6.40
C PHE A 140 -8.54 -16.49 7.35
N LYS A 141 -8.00 -16.73 8.53
CA LYS A 141 -8.68 -17.41 9.65
C LYS A 141 -8.77 -16.42 10.80
N SER A 142 -9.98 -16.12 11.24
CA SER A 142 -10.20 -15.32 12.44
C SER A 142 -9.78 -16.11 13.70
N GLY A 143 -9.37 -15.41 14.74
CA GLY A 143 -8.99 -15.98 16.03
C GLY A 143 -8.75 -14.88 17.05
N SER A 144 -8.80 -15.23 18.33
CA SER A 144 -8.52 -14.32 19.44
C SER A 144 -7.04 -13.89 19.53
N ASP A 145 -6.18 -14.51 18.74
CA ASP A 145 -4.76 -14.20 18.60
C ASP A 145 -4.46 -13.01 17.68
N VAL A 146 -5.49 -12.49 16.96
CA VAL A 146 -5.36 -11.33 16.08
C VAL A 146 -5.28 -10.06 16.92
N GLN A 147 -4.09 -9.46 16.97
CA GLN A 147 -3.84 -8.21 17.70
C GLN A 147 -4.17 -6.98 16.86
N GLN A 148 -3.84 -7.02 15.56
CA GLN A 148 -4.15 -5.98 14.58
C GLN A 148 -4.62 -6.64 13.30
N ALA A 149 -5.63 -6.09 12.65
CA ALA A 149 -5.99 -6.47 11.29
C ALA A 149 -6.57 -5.29 10.52
N LEU A 150 -6.25 -5.24 9.25
CA LEU A 150 -6.79 -4.28 8.31
C LEU A 150 -7.08 -4.98 6.99
N GLN A 151 -8.36 -5.17 6.69
CA GLN A 151 -8.80 -5.74 5.42
C GLN A 151 -8.83 -4.65 4.36
N ALA A 152 -8.20 -4.90 3.21
CA ALA A 152 -8.05 -3.94 2.13
C ALA A 152 -7.85 -4.63 0.77
N GLY A 153 -7.46 -3.86 -0.24
CA GLY A 153 -7.19 -4.37 -1.57
C GLY A 153 -7.31 -3.33 -2.69
N PRO A 154 -7.12 -3.76 -3.91
CA PRO A 154 -6.77 -5.12 -4.30
C PRO A 154 -5.32 -5.48 -3.95
N TRP A 155 -5.02 -6.77 -3.99
CA TRP A 155 -3.65 -7.26 -3.95
C TRP A 155 -2.94 -6.85 -5.25
N LEU A 156 -1.76 -6.25 -5.14
CA LEU A 156 -1.01 -5.71 -6.28
C LEU A 156 0.10 -6.64 -6.74
N VAL A 157 0.89 -7.13 -5.80
CA VAL A 157 2.04 -8.00 -6.08
C VAL A 157 1.93 -9.26 -5.25
N GLU A 158 2.17 -10.42 -5.87
CA GLU A 158 2.22 -11.71 -5.20
C GLU A 158 3.45 -12.49 -5.64
N LYS A 159 4.28 -12.90 -4.68
CA LYS A 159 5.54 -13.64 -4.92
C LYS A 159 6.47 -12.95 -5.93
N GLY A 160 6.51 -11.61 -5.90
CA GLY A 160 7.35 -10.81 -6.79
C GLY A 160 6.80 -10.61 -8.20
N ALA A 161 5.57 -11.03 -8.47
CA ALA A 161 4.92 -10.87 -9.77
C ALA A 161 3.69 -9.95 -9.68
N PRO A 162 3.41 -9.14 -10.71
CA PRO A 162 2.20 -8.33 -10.79
C PRO A 162 0.94 -9.20 -10.80
N VAL A 163 -0.08 -8.81 -10.05
CA VAL A 163 -1.39 -9.46 -10.09
C VAL A 163 -2.12 -9.05 -11.37
N ALA A 164 -2.66 -10.03 -12.09
CA ALA A 164 -3.41 -9.80 -13.33
C ALA A 164 -4.83 -9.25 -13.08
N GLY A 165 -5.41 -8.57 -14.09
CA GLY A 165 -6.79 -8.10 -14.07
C GLY A 165 -7.06 -6.91 -13.14
N LEU A 166 -6.03 -6.17 -12.79
CA LEU A 166 -6.16 -4.91 -12.07
C LEU A 166 -6.66 -3.79 -13.01
N ASP A 167 -7.39 -2.83 -12.42
CA ASP A 167 -7.88 -1.64 -13.14
C ASP A 167 -6.71 -0.82 -13.69
N ASP A 168 -6.72 -0.60 -15.00
CA ASP A 168 -5.73 0.16 -15.77
C ASP A 168 -6.29 1.48 -16.33
N THR A 169 -7.50 1.87 -15.94
CA THR A 169 -8.19 3.05 -16.43
C THR A 169 -8.22 4.19 -15.42
N ARG A 170 -8.43 3.89 -14.14
CA ARG A 170 -8.59 4.89 -13.09
C ARG A 170 -7.29 5.19 -12.36
N SER A 171 -6.68 6.33 -12.67
CA SER A 171 -5.55 6.86 -11.93
C SER A 171 -5.99 7.59 -10.65
N ALA A 172 -5.29 7.33 -9.54
CA ALA A 172 -5.44 8.03 -8.26
C ALA A 172 -4.14 7.93 -7.47
N ARG A 173 -3.94 8.78 -6.48
CA ARG A 173 -2.89 8.57 -5.47
C ARG A 173 -3.14 7.21 -4.80
N ARG A 174 -2.06 6.49 -4.46
CA ARG A 174 -2.19 5.17 -3.83
C ARG A 174 -1.44 5.15 -2.50
N THR A 175 -2.00 4.39 -1.57
CA THR A 175 -1.33 3.98 -0.34
C THR A 175 -1.20 2.47 -0.37
N ILE A 176 0.00 1.98 -0.12
CA ILE A 176 0.35 0.56 -0.34
C ILE A 176 1.15 0.07 0.86
N VAL A 177 0.81 -1.12 1.36
CA VAL A 177 1.66 -1.87 2.27
C VAL A 177 2.33 -3.00 1.52
N ALA A 178 3.63 -3.17 1.73
CA ALA A 178 4.44 -4.14 0.99
C ALA A 178 5.47 -4.85 1.89
N ASN A 179 5.98 -6.00 1.42
CA ASN A 179 7.09 -6.68 2.05
C ASN A 179 7.98 -7.39 1.01
N ASP A 180 9.18 -7.78 1.45
CA ASP A 180 10.15 -8.54 0.66
C ASP A 180 10.03 -10.06 0.83
N GLY A 181 9.10 -10.52 1.67
CA GLY A 181 8.95 -11.94 2.05
C GLY A 181 10.04 -12.47 3.00
N LYS A 182 10.96 -11.60 3.49
CA LYS A 182 12.09 -11.97 4.34
C LYS A 182 12.16 -11.16 5.65
N GLY A 183 11.13 -10.36 5.92
CA GLY A 183 11.01 -9.59 7.16
C GLY A 183 11.15 -8.08 7.00
N GLN A 184 11.46 -7.59 5.81
CA GLN A 184 11.41 -6.15 5.52
C GLN A 184 10.00 -5.75 5.07
N TRP A 185 9.53 -4.63 5.59
CA TRP A 185 8.20 -4.08 5.34
C TRP A 185 8.28 -2.63 4.87
N ALA A 186 7.27 -2.18 4.15
CA ALA A 186 7.15 -0.79 3.73
C ALA A 186 5.70 -0.30 3.74
N LEU A 187 5.52 1.01 4.03
CA LEU A 187 4.37 1.81 3.65
C LEU A 187 4.81 2.75 2.54
N ILE A 188 4.02 2.83 1.47
CA ILE A 188 4.35 3.58 0.27
C ILE A 188 3.16 4.45 -0.12
N ALA A 189 3.38 5.73 -0.34
CA ALA A 189 2.44 6.63 -1.01
C ALA A 189 2.95 6.96 -2.41
N THR A 190 2.03 7.06 -3.38
CA THR A 190 2.38 7.41 -4.76
C THR A 190 1.63 8.63 -5.24
N SER A 191 2.18 9.34 -6.23
CA SER A 191 1.40 10.23 -7.07
C SER A 191 0.34 9.44 -7.85
N SER A 192 -0.49 10.11 -8.65
CA SER A 192 -1.61 9.48 -9.37
C SER A 192 -1.14 8.40 -10.34
N ILE A 193 -1.60 7.17 -10.15
CA ILE A 193 -1.24 5.98 -10.93
C ILE A 193 -2.42 4.98 -10.96
N THR A 194 -2.57 4.18 -12.02
CA THR A 194 -3.56 3.10 -12.07
C THR A 194 -3.12 1.93 -11.17
N LEU A 195 -4.04 1.04 -10.79
CA LEU A 195 -3.68 -0.14 -9.98
C LEU A 195 -2.78 -1.10 -10.77
N ALA A 196 -3.03 -1.25 -12.07
CA ALA A 196 -2.23 -2.10 -12.92
C ALA A 196 -0.80 -1.55 -13.12
N ASP A 197 -0.65 -0.23 -13.29
CA ASP A 197 0.67 0.40 -13.40
C ASP A 197 1.43 0.39 -12.07
N ALA A 198 0.74 0.65 -10.96
CA ALA A 198 1.33 0.52 -9.63
C ALA A 198 1.89 -0.89 -9.40
N SER A 199 1.12 -1.91 -9.76
CA SER A 199 1.55 -3.31 -9.67
C SER A 199 2.80 -3.59 -10.52
N ARG A 200 2.85 -3.10 -11.76
CA ARG A 200 4.02 -3.23 -12.66
C ARG A 200 5.23 -2.48 -12.11
N LEU A 201 5.03 -1.24 -11.67
CA LEU A 201 6.11 -0.41 -11.13
C LEU A 201 6.73 -1.04 -9.88
N LEU A 202 5.92 -1.61 -8.98
CA LEU A 202 6.41 -2.31 -7.79
C LEU A 202 7.21 -3.59 -8.11
N CYS A 203 7.04 -4.16 -9.30
CA CYS A 203 7.77 -5.34 -9.79
C CYS A 203 8.88 -4.99 -10.77
N ALA A 204 9.06 -3.72 -11.15
CA ALA A 204 10.08 -3.30 -12.10
C ALA A 204 11.48 -3.71 -11.61
N LYS A 205 12.41 -3.88 -12.58
CA LYS A 205 13.80 -4.17 -12.27
C LYS A 205 14.37 -3.04 -11.40
N GLY A 206 14.84 -3.40 -10.23
CA GLY A 206 15.35 -2.47 -9.24
C GLY A 206 14.77 -2.74 -7.87
N ILE A 207 15.01 -1.81 -6.97
CA ILE A 207 14.57 -1.85 -5.58
C ILE A 207 13.76 -0.59 -5.34
N ILE A 208 12.52 -0.74 -4.85
CA ILE A 208 11.71 0.41 -4.45
C ILE A 208 12.08 0.79 -3.02
N GLY A 209 12.72 1.96 -2.88
CA GLY A 209 13.39 2.27 -1.64
C GLY A 209 14.45 1.20 -1.37
N PRO A 210 14.64 0.75 -0.14
CA PRO A 210 15.59 -0.32 0.18
C PRO A 210 15.00 -1.75 0.00
N LEU A 211 13.85 -1.91 -0.70
CA LEU A 211 13.12 -3.18 -0.77
C LEU A 211 12.97 -3.73 -2.18
N LYS A 212 13.20 -5.04 -2.33
CA LYS A 212 12.67 -5.84 -3.45
C LYS A 212 11.31 -6.41 -3.06
N ILE A 213 10.24 -5.89 -3.66
CA ILE A 213 8.87 -6.25 -3.28
C ILE A 213 8.55 -7.70 -3.66
N ALA A 214 8.15 -8.50 -2.67
CA ALA A 214 7.58 -9.83 -2.88
C ALA A 214 6.06 -9.83 -2.82
N ASN A 215 5.47 -9.06 -1.91
CA ASN A 215 4.02 -8.96 -1.80
C ASN A 215 3.62 -7.50 -1.55
N ALA A 216 2.50 -7.07 -2.14
CA ALA A 216 1.96 -5.74 -1.94
C ALA A 216 0.43 -5.73 -1.94
N LEU A 217 -0.16 -4.98 -1.03
CA LEU A 217 -1.60 -4.79 -0.88
C LEU A 217 -1.90 -3.30 -0.94
N ASN A 218 -2.84 -2.91 -1.81
CA ASN A 218 -3.34 -1.54 -1.86
C ASN A 218 -4.27 -1.28 -0.66
N LEU A 219 -4.12 -0.13 -0.06
CA LEU A 219 -4.97 0.41 0.99
C LEU A 219 -5.95 1.44 0.38
N ASP A 220 -6.66 2.20 1.21
CA ASP A 220 -7.44 3.32 0.70
C ASP A 220 -6.53 4.36 0.06
N GLY A 221 -7.03 5.02 -0.97
CA GLY A 221 -6.25 5.91 -1.82
C GLY A 221 -6.97 7.21 -2.16
N GLY A 222 -6.52 7.87 -3.24
CA GLY A 222 -7.13 9.10 -3.72
C GLY A 222 -7.01 10.23 -2.69
N SER A 223 -8.15 10.78 -2.26
CA SER A 223 -8.20 11.85 -1.24
C SER A 223 -7.75 11.40 0.15
N SER A 224 -7.88 10.11 0.46
CA SER A 224 -7.46 9.56 1.74
C SER A 224 -5.95 9.35 1.85
N THR A 225 -5.21 9.30 0.72
CA THR A 225 -3.77 9.03 0.73
C THR A 225 -3.02 10.02 1.61
N ALA A 226 -2.39 9.48 2.67
CA ALA A 226 -1.56 10.21 3.63
C ALA A 226 -0.33 9.36 3.98
N LEU A 227 0.80 10.00 4.27
CA LEU A 227 2.00 9.37 4.79
C LEU A 227 2.76 10.38 5.63
N GLN A 228 3.18 9.98 6.83
CA GLN A 228 4.06 10.79 7.67
C GLN A 228 5.18 9.91 8.22
N ALA A 229 6.39 10.46 8.20
CA ALA A 229 7.58 9.88 8.83
C ALA A 229 8.24 10.94 9.69
N GLY A 230 8.40 10.64 10.98
CA GLY A 230 8.84 11.58 12.00
C GLY A 230 7.68 12.34 12.65
N LEU A 231 7.99 12.96 13.78
CA LEU A 231 7.09 13.83 14.54
C LEU A 231 7.73 15.21 14.71
N PRO A 232 6.95 16.27 14.87
CA PRO A 232 7.51 17.59 15.18
C PRO A 232 8.50 17.55 16.35
N PRO A 233 9.65 18.25 16.27
CA PRO A 233 10.02 19.18 15.20
C PRO A 233 10.67 18.52 13.97
N GLU A 234 10.96 17.22 13.98
CA GLU A 234 11.69 16.53 12.91
C GLU A 234 10.76 15.65 12.07
N ILE A 235 10.21 16.22 11.00
CA ILE A 235 9.38 15.50 10.04
C ILE A 235 10.19 15.29 8.75
N LEU A 236 10.40 14.04 8.37
CA LEU A 236 11.12 13.65 7.15
C LEU A 236 10.19 13.55 5.93
N ILE A 237 8.94 13.09 6.14
CA ILE A 237 7.92 12.98 5.11
C ILE A 237 6.60 13.49 5.69
N GLU A 238 5.90 14.34 4.91
CA GLU A 238 4.53 14.74 5.21
C GLU A 238 3.70 14.80 3.93
N ILE A 239 2.83 13.83 3.75
CA ILE A 239 1.82 13.79 2.69
C ILE A 239 0.46 13.83 3.37
N ALA A 240 -0.21 14.96 3.32
CA ALA A 240 -1.51 15.14 3.93
C ALA A 240 -2.64 14.50 3.08
N ALA A 241 -3.61 13.89 3.76
CA ALA A 241 -4.88 13.53 3.15
C ALA A 241 -5.63 14.80 2.70
N LEU A 242 -6.31 14.70 1.57
CA LEU A 242 -7.19 15.78 1.04
C LEU A 242 -8.63 15.63 1.53
N GLY A 243 -8.93 14.57 2.24
CA GLY A 243 -10.22 14.25 2.81
C GLY A 243 -10.10 13.54 4.16
N PRO A 244 -11.22 13.20 4.77
CA PRO A 244 -11.20 12.48 6.05
C PRO A 244 -10.65 11.06 5.88
N VAL A 245 -10.08 10.53 6.98
CA VAL A 245 -9.51 9.20 7.08
C VAL A 245 -10.14 8.48 8.27
N ARG A 246 -10.63 7.24 8.06
CA ARG A 246 -11.36 6.47 9.07
C ARG A 246 -10.46 5.73 10.06
N ASN A 247 -9.31 5.29 9.59
CA ASN A 247 -8.31 4.60 10.40
C ASN A 247 -6.91 4.84 9.83
N TYR A 248 -5.90 4.66 10.67
CA TYR A 248 -4.49 4.78 10.30
C TYR A 248 -3.79 3.44 10.47
N LEU A 249 -2.78 3.21 9.63
CA LEU A 249 -1.80 2.15 9.78
C LEU A 249 -0.48 2.80 10.18
N THR A 250 -0.02 2.53 11.40
CA THR A 250 1.17 3.15 11.98
C THR A 250 2.30 2.15 12.18
N VAL A 251 3.52 2.64 12.22
CA VAL A 251 4.76 1.89 12.46
C VAL A 251 5.34 2.34 13.79
N ALA A 252 5.35 1.45 14.76
CA ALA A 252 5.91 1.71 16.09
C ALA A 252 7.16 0.85 16.32
N PRO A 253 8.20 1.41 16.95
CA PRO A 253 9.34 0.62 17.44
C PRO A 253 8.87 -0.49 18.39
N ARG A 254 9.50 -1.66 18.31
CA ARG A 254 9.27 -2.70 19.30
C ARG A 254 9.93 -2.29 20.60
N ARG A 255 9.17 -2.30 21.66
CA ARG A 255 9.73 -2.18 23.01
C ARG A 255 10.35 -3.51 23.42
N PRO A 256 11.49 -3.49 24.14
CA PRO A 256 12.13 -4.69 24.67
C PRO A 256 11.20 -5.51 25.56
#